data_2b12aadf7e3ced710c6115f946266493
#
_entry.id   2b12aadf7e3ced710c6115f946266493
#
_cell.length_a   1.000
_cell.length_b   1.000
_cell.length_c   1.000
_cell.angle_alpha   90.00
_cell.angle_beta   90.00
_cell.angle_gamma   90.00
#
_symmetry.space_group_name_H-M   'P 1'
#
loop_
_entity.id
_entity.type
_entity.pdbx_description
1 polymer ?
#
loop_
_entity_poly.entity_id
_entity_poly.type
_entity_poly.pdbx_seq_one_letter_code
_entity_poly.pdbx_strand_id
1 'polypeptide(L)' 'MNQTKLLTPIEVAQVLQVSYETALAFIRYSGIDFVKVGRQYRVSEEKLSAFLNKRGQIHIDLSE' A
#
# COMPACT_ATOMS: atom_id res chain seq x y z
N MET A 1 -21.15 -0.02 10.65
CA MET A 1 -20.10 -0.69 10.80
C MET A 1 -19.11 -0.52 9.74
N ASN A 2 -17.98 -0.41 10.09
CA ASN A 2 -17.01 -0.17 9.18
C ASN A 2 -16.52 -1.36 8.54
N GLN A 3 -16.39 -1.34 7.26
CA GLN A 3 -15.87 -2.41 6.57
C GLN A 3 -14.62 -2.02 6.00
N THR A 4 -13.55 -2.41 6.54
CA THR A 4 -12.26 -2.07 6.00
C THR A 4 -11.96 -3.04 4.90
N LYS A 5 -11.77 -2.54 3.73
CA LYS A 5 -11.41 -3.37 2.62
C LYS A 5 -9.93 -3.67 2.70
N LEU A 6 -9.59 -4.92 2.51
CA LEU A 6 -8.20 -5.34 2.49
C LEU A 6 -7.77 -5.52 1.05
N LEU A 7 -6.67 -4.90 0.72
CA LEU A 7 -6.16 -4.91 -0.64
C LEU A 7 -5.09 -5.96 -0.80
N THR A 8 -5.13 -6.65 -1.92
CA THR A 8 -4.07 -7.58 -2.27
C THR A 8 -2.89 -6.79 -2.81
N PRO A 9 -1.72 -7.40 -2.89
CA PRO A 9 -0.58 -6.68 -3.48
C PRO A 9 -0.86 -6.25 -4.91
N ILE A 10 -1.64 -7.03 -5.67
CA ILE A 10 -1.97 -6.62 -7.03
C ILE A 10 -2.82 -5.37 -6.99
N GLU A 11 -3.76 -5.30 -6.05
CA GLU A 11 -4.59 -4.11 -5.95
C GLU A 11 -3.77 -2.91 -5.49
N VAL A 12 -2.83 -3.14 -4.59
CA VAL A 12 -1.95 -2.06 -4.18
C VAL A 12 -1.14 -1.56 -5.37
N ALA A 13 -0.68 -2.49 -6.20
CA ALA A 13 0.07 -2.12 -7.39
C ALA A 13 -0.78 -1.25 -8.31
N GLN A 14 -2.05 -1.57 -8.42
CA GLN A 14 -2.95 -0.79 -9.26
C GLN A 14 -3.17 0.60 -8.69
N VAL A 15 -3.36 0.69 -7.40
CA VAL A 15 -3.55 1.99 -6.77
C VAL A 15 -2.33 2.85 -6.93
N LEU A 16 -1.16 2.27 -6.73
CA LEU A 16 0.08 3.02 -6.83
C LEU A 16 0.57 3.16 -8.27
N GLN A 17 -0.02 2.38 -9.17
CA GLN A 17 0.36 2.40 -10.57
C GLN A 17 1.81 2.01 -10.74
N VAL A 18 2.17 0.93 -10.10
CA VAL A 18 3.52 0.39 -10.20
C VAL A 18 3.42 -1.10 -10.48
N SER A 19 4.54 -1.73 -10.71
CA SER A 19 4.54 -3.16 -10.96
C SER A 19 4.24 -3.91 -9.68
N TYR A 20 3.87 -5.17 -9.84
CA TYR A 20 3.58 -6.01 -8.70
C TYR A 20 4.78 -6.11 -7.77
N GLU A 21 5.96 -6.26 -8.34
CA GLU A 21 7.16 -6.39 -7.53
C GLU A 21 7.46 -5.13 -6.75
N THR A 22 7.22 -4.00 -7.37
CA THR A 22 7.41 -2.74 -6.67
C THR A 22 6.40 -2.60 -5.55
N ALA A 23 5.16 -3.02 -5.79
CA ALA A 23 4.14 -2.95 -4.75
C ALA A 23 4.49 -3.87 -3.58
N LEU A 24 5.02 -5.05 -3.88
CA LEU A 24 5.42 -5.94 -2.81
C LEU A 24 6.53 -5.33 -1.99
N ALA A 25 7.51 -4.74 -2.64
CA ALA A 25 8.59 -4.09 -1.93
C ALA A 25 8.05 -2.94 -1.09
N PHE A 26 7.09 -2.21 -1.63
CA PHE A 26 6.47 -1.13 -0.89
C PHE A 26 5.84 -1.67 0.39
N ILE A 27 5.05 -2.74 0.28
CA ILE A 27 4.40 -3.31 1.44
C ILE A 27 5.42 -3.76 2.47
N ARG A 28 6.51 -4.37 2.03
CA ARG A 28 7.46 -4.95 2.94
C ARG A 28 8.39 -3.94 3.57
N TYR A 29 8.73 -2.88 2.86
CA TYR A 29 9.79 -2.00 3.32
C TYR A 29 9.43 -0.55 3.58
N SER A 30 8.20 -0.15 3.25
CA SER A 30 7.86 1.26 3.43
C SER A 30 7.49 1.60 4.86
N GLY A 31 7.18 0.60 5.65
CA GLY A 31 6.71 0.86 6.99
C GLY A 31 5.21 0.90 7.12
N ILE A 32 4.50 0.68 6.01
CA ILE A 32 3.05 0.68 6.10
C ILE A 32 2.59 -0.56 6.85
N ASP A 33 1.52 -0.42 7.61
CA ASP A 33 0.96 -1.55 8.32
C ASP A 33 0.35 -2.53 7.35
N PHE A 34 0.58 -3.80 7.55
CA PHE A 34 -0.04 -4.81 6.74
C PHE A 34 -0.35 -6.03 7.59
N VAL A 35 -1.20 -6.91 7.08
CA VAL A 35 -1.43 -8.17 7.74
C VAL A 35 -1.02 -9.25 6.77
N LYS A 36 -0.66 -10.41 7.31
CA LYS A 36 -0.27 -11.51 6.50
C LYS A 36 -1.20 -12.66 6.81
N VAL A 37 -1.95 -13.05 5.80
CA VAL A 37 -2.89 -14.13 5.95
C VAL A 37 -2.31 -15.33 5.25
N GLY A 38 -1.83 -16.30 6.01
CA GLY A 38 -1.09 -17.39 5.43
C GLY A 38 0.18 -16.84 4.85
N ARG A 39 0.34 -16.96 3.55
CA ARG A 39 1.51 -16.44 2.89
C ARG A 39 1.22 -15.21 2.08
N GLN A 40 0.04 -14.62 2.27
CA GLN A 40 -0.35 -13.53 1.43
C GLN A 40 -0.44 -12.26 2.21
N TYR A 41 0.08 -11.19 1.63
CA TYR A 41 0.00 -9.89 2.25
C TYR A 41 -1.34 -9.24 1.96
N ARG A 42 -1.81 -8.44 2.91
CA ARG A 42 -3.01 -7.64 2.71
C ARG A 42 -2.78 -6.30 3.38
N VAL A 43 -3.24 -5.25 2.74
CA VAL A 43 -3.09 -3.91 3.28
C VAL A 43 -4.46 -3.28 3.34
N SER A 44 -4.81 -2.72 4.49
CA SER A 44 -6.08 -2.04 4.65
C SER A 44 -6.13 -0.83 3.73
N GLU A 45 -7.24 -0.67 3.04
CA GLU A 45 -7.41 0.47 2.16
C GLU A 45 -7.31 1.77 2.94
N GLU A 46 -7.85 1.78 4.15
CA GLU A 46 -7.75 2.95 5.00
C GLU A 46 -6.32 3.27 5.35
N LYS A 47 -5.55 2.24 5.70
CA LYS A 47 -4.18 2.47 6.06
C LYS A 47 -3.35 2.94 4.88
N LEU A 48 -3.63 2.39 3.71
CA LEU A 48 -2.92 2.82 2.53
C LEU A 48 -3.23 4.28 2.22
N SER A 49 -4.50 4.64 2.28
CA SER A 49 -4.90 6.00 2.00
C SER A 49 -4.26 6.97 2.99
N ALA A 50 -4.28 6.62 4.28
CA ALA A 50 -3.68 7.48 5.28
C ALA A 50 -2.18 7.61 5.08
N PHE A 51 -1.54 6.50 4.73
CA PHE A 51 -0.10 6.51 4.53
C PHE A 51 0.27 7.41 3.36
N LEU A 52 -0.48 7.31 2.28
CA LEU A 52 -0.21 8.12 1.10
C LEU A 52 -0.50 9.60 1.36
N ASN A 53 -1.55 9.88 2.09
CA ASN A 53 -1.85 11.26 2.41
C ASN A 53 -0.75 11.88 3.25
N LYS A 54 -0.25 11.12 4.20
CA LYS A 54 0.79 11.63 5.03
C LYS A 54 2.06 11.84 4.24
N ARG A 55 2.39 10.88 3.39
CA ARG A 55 3.59 10.99 2.57
C ARG A 55 3.44 12.03 1.50
N GLY A 56 2.21 12.23 1.05
CA GLY A 56 1.98 13.21 0.01
C GLY A 56 2.39 14.59 0.40
N GLN A 57 2.37 14.86 1.70
CA GLN A 57 2.76 16.17 2.13
C GLN A 57 4.23 16.38 2.06
N ILE A 58 4.99 15.34 1.99
CA ILE A 58 6.41 15.46 1.88
C ILE A 58 6.81 15.67 0.46
N HIS A 59 5.94 15.54 -0.44
CA HIS A 59 6.19 15.75 -1.83
C HIS A 59 7.38 14.98 -2.33
N ILE A 60 7.17 13.76 -2.61
CA ILE A 60 8.19 12.95 -3.19
C ILE A 60 8.05 13.05 -4.66
N ASP A 61 9.07 13.56 -5.29
CA ASP A 61 9.02 13.70 -6.70
C ASP A 61 9.43 12.43 -7.36
N LEU A 62 8.50 11.71 -7.81
CA LEU A 62 8.79 10.45 -8.42
C LEU A 62 9.09 10.56 -9.87
N SER A 63 9.01 11.71 -10.35
CA SER A 63 9.37 11.84 -11.71
C SER A 63 10.83 11.80 -11.84
N GLU A 64 10.80 11.79 -11.57
CA GLU A 64 11.75 11.82 -11.84
C GLU A 64 11.84 11.84 -12.18
#